data_bf4a97ba42eb2ee36c815622dafde645
#
_entry.id   bf4a97ba42eb2ee36c815622dafde645
#
_cell.length_a   1.000
_cell.length_b   1.000
_cell.length_c   1.000
_cell.angle_alpha   90.00
_cell.angle_beta   90.00
_cell.angle_gamma   90.00
#
_symmetry.space_group_name_H-M   'P 1'
#
loop_
_entity.id
_entity.type
_entity.pdbx_description
1 polymer ?
#
loop_
_entity_poly.entity_id
_entity_poly.type
_entity_poly.pdbx_seq_one_letter_code
_entity_poly.pdbx_strand_id
1 'polypeptide(L)'
;MKKKLLLLGSTGSIGKSSLNIIRNYKSKLAIVALSTNKNIRLIVKQSKEFKVKNLIINDYESYKKILNFGLNKKIRIFNNISDFLNKNKIKFDVTIVGISGFDGLDPTLKVIPYSKNLSSANKESIICGWKFINNKLKKYKTNFIPLDSEHFSIWSLIKNSNNKMISKIYLTASGGPFLNKSKSKIRNAKVSDVIKHPNWNCLLYTSPSPRDLSTS
;
A
#
# COMPACT_ATOMS: atom_id res chain seq x y z
N MET A 1 5.81 23.86 9.33
CA MET A 1 5.95 23.32 7.94
C MET A 1 5.12 22.05 7.81
N LYS A 2 4.33 21.89 6.72
CA LYS A 2 3.52 20.66 6.52
C LYS A 2 4.43 19.48 6.16
N LYS A 3 4.15 18.28 6.70
CA LYS A 3 4.84 17.05 6.30
C LYS A 3 4.48 16.66 4.87
N LYS A 4 5.48 16.35 4.06
CA LYS A 4 5.35 15.98 2.65
C LYS A 4 4.99 14.50 2.52
N LEU A 5 3.89 14.20 1.83
CA LEU A 5 3.38 12.86 1.67
C LEU A 5 3.33 12.47 0.19
N LEU A 6 3.79 11.26 -0.12
CA LEU A 6 3.59 10.57 -1.39
C LEU A 6 2.59 9.44 -1.17
N LEU A 7 1.53 9.38 -2.00
CA LEU A 7 0.52 8.32 -1.92
C LEU A 7 0.45 7.54 -3.23
N LEU A 8 0.95 6.32 -3.21
CA LEU A 8 0.89 5.39 -4.33
C LEU A 8 -0.35 4.50 -4.22
N GLY A 9 -1.11 4.38 -5.31
CA GLY A 9 -2.37 3.64 -5.33
C GLY A 9 -3.54 4.38 -4.68
N SER A 10 -3.63 5.71 -4.85
CA SER A 10 -4.61 6.58 -4.19
C SER A 10 -6.08 6.22 -4.48
N THR A 11 -6.35 5.55 -5.59
CA THR A 11 -7.71 5.17 -6.02
C THR A 11 -8.17 3.81 -5.50
N GLY A 12 -7.26 3.02 -4.93
CA GLY A 12 -7.55 1.75 -4.27
C GLY A 12 -8.16 1.94 -2.87
N SER A 13 -8.51 0.84 -2.19
CA SER A 13 -9.13 0.86 -0.85
C SER A 13 -8.25 1.57 0.18
N ILE A 14 -6.99 1.16 0.29
CA ILE A 14 -6.01 1.78 1.21
C ILE A 14 -5.79 3.25 0.89
N GLY A 15 -5.66 3.59 -0.41
CA GLY A 15 -5.51 4.98 -0.84
C GLY A 15 -6.70 5.85 -0.45
N LYS A 16 -7.92 5.38 -0.65
CA LYS A 16 -9.14 6.08 -0.24
C LYS A 16 -9.22 6.25 1.29
N SER A 17 -8.93 5.20 2.05
CA SER A 17 -8.90 5.26 3.52
C SER A 17 -7.84 6.24 4.01
N SER A 18 -6.65 6.24 3.41
CA SER A 18 -5.59 7.21 3.70
C SER A 18 -6.05 8.65 3.43
N LEU A 19 -6.70 8.90 2.30
CA LEU A 19 -7.24 10.23 1.97
C LEU A 19 -8.33 10.67 2.93
N ASN A 20 -9.19 9.77 3.40
CA ASN A 20 -10.20 10.08 4.43
C ASN A 20 -9.54 10.59 5.72
N ILE A 21 -8.48 9.93 6.18
CA ILE A 21 -7.71 10.37 7.35
C ILE A 21 -7.04 11.72 7.08
N ILE A 22 -6.35 11.85 5.94
CA ILE A 22 -5.60 13.08 5.59
C ILE A 22 -6.54 14.29 5.49
N ARG A 23 -7.82 14.09 5.13
CA ARG A 23 -8.82 15.16 5.05
C ARG A 23 -8.94 15.95 6.37
N ASN A 24 -8.84 15.24 7.49
CA ASN A 24 -8.90 15.85 8.83
C ASN A 24 -7.57 16.49 9.26
N TYR A 25 -6.48 16.24 8.54
CA TYR A 25 -5.13 16.71 8.85
C TYR A 25 -4.50 17.59 7.77
N LYS A 26 -5.30 18.24 6.92
CA LYS A 26 -4.83 19.11 5.81
C LYS A 26 -3.93 20.26 6.28
N SER A 27 -4.07 20.70 7.52
CA SER A 27 -3.20 21.72 8.12
C SER A 27 -1.78 21.21 8.39
N LYS A 28 -1.61 19.90 8.67
CA LYS A 28 -0.34 19.28 9.05
C LYS A 28 0.32 18.51 7.90
N LEU A 29 -0.46 18.05 6.91
CA LEU A 29 -0.01 17.19 5.82
C LEU A 29 -0.19 17.87 4.46
N ALA A 30 0.76 17.67 3.55
CA ALA A 30 0.70 18.10 2.16
C ALA A 30 0.99 16.91 1.24
N ILE A 31 0.01 16.53 0.43
CA ILE A 31 0.21 15.49 -0.57
C ILE A 31 0.98 16.09 -1.75
N VAL A 32 2.15 15.55 -2.02
CA VAL A 32 3.03 16.00 -3.11
C VAL A 32 2.64 15.35 -4.43
N ALA A 33 2.33 14.04 -4.40
CA ALA A 33 1.87 13.31 -5.58
C ALA A 33 0.90 12.20 -5.21
N LEU A 34 0.03 11.87 -6.15
CA LEU A 34 -0.90 10.74 -6.14
C LEU A 34 -0.58 9.81 -7.30
N SER A 35 -0.76 8.50 -7.12
CA SER A 35 -0.70 7.56 -8.24
C SER A 35 -1.94 6.70 -8.39
N THR A 36 -2.21 6.31 -9.62
CA THR A 36 -3.21 5.30 -9.98
C THR A 36 -2.71 4.46 -11.16
N ASN A 37 -3.31 3.28 -11.35
CA ASN A 37 -3.11 2.54 -12.59
C ASN A 37 -4.02 3.12 -13.69
N LYS A 38 -5.34 2.88 -13.65
CA LYS A 38 -6.29 3.21 -14.71
C LYS A 38 -7.36 4.24 -14.34
N ASN A 39 -7.59 4.49 -13.04
CA ASN A 39 -8.75 5.30 -12.62
C ASN A 39 -8.48 6.80 -12.68
N ILE A 40 -8.42 7.33 -13.92
CA ILE A 40 -8.13 8.74 -14.18
C ILE A 40 -9.21 9.69 -13.65
N ARG A 41 -10.49 9.31 -13.70
CA ARG A 41 -11.58 10.16 -13.20
C ARG A 41 -11.45 10.40 -11.69
N LEU A 42 -11.19 9.34 -10.93
CA LEU A 42 -11.07 9.44 -9.48
C LEU A 42 -9.81 10.20 -9.05
N ILE A 43 -8.65 9.93 -9.67
CA ILE A 43 -7.41 10.63 -9.30
C ILE A 43 -7.49 12.14 -9.60
N VAL A 44 -8.18 12.54 -10.67
CA VAL A 44 -8.42 13.95 -10.98
C VAL A 44 -9.32 14.59 -9.91
N LYS A 45 -10.39 13.91 -9.46
CA LYS A 45 -11.22 14.36 -8.35
C LYS A 45 -10.40 14.54 -7.07
N GLN A 46 -9.57 13.54 -6.72
CA GLN A 46 -8.66 13.60 -5.56
C GLN A 46 -7.64 14.74 -5.68
N SER A 47 -7.08 14.94 -6.87
CA SER A 47 -6.14 16.04 -7.13
C SER A 47 -6.76 17.41 -6.86
N LYS A 48 -7.98 17.64 -7.32
CA LYS A 48 -8.72 18.89 -7.08
C LYS A 48 -8.99 19.08 -5.58
N GLU A 49 -9.50 18.06 -4.89
CA GLU A 49 -9.84 18.10 -3.47
C GLU A 49 -8.65 18.41 -2.57
N PHE A 50 -7.50 17.77 -2.84
CA PHE A 50 -6.29 17.89 -2.02
C PHE A 50 -5.27 18.89 -2.58
N LYS A 51 -5.60 19.60 -3.67
CA LYS A 51 -4.74 20.57 -4.37
C LYS A 51 -3.40 19.99 -4.80
N VAL A 52 -3.40 18.70 -5.23
CA VAL A 52 -2.19 17.98 -5.65
C VAL A 52 -1.86 18.34 -7.09
N LYS A 53 -0.59 18.67 -7.33
CA LYS A 53 -0.10 19.12 -8.66
C LYS A 53 0.60 18.02 -9.46
N ASN A 54 0.92 16.87 -8.85
CA ASN A 54 1.64 15.80 -9.53
C ASN A 54 0.79 14.53 -9.53
N LEU A 55 0.49 14.00 -10.70
CA LEU A 55 -0.26 12.78 -10.90
C LEU A 55 0.61 11.77 -11.64
N ILE A 56 0.60 10.52 -11.16
CA ILE A 56 1.35 9.40 -11.74
C ILE A 56 0.33 8.38 -12.23
N ILE A 57 0.32 8.11 -13.53
CA ILE A 57 -0.61 7.18 -14.18
C ILE A 57 0.20 6.05 -14.78
N ASN A 58 0.15 4.87 -14.18
CA ASN A 58 1.03 3.76 -14.60
C ASN A 58 0.57 3.07 -15.90
N ASP A 59 -0.73 2.99 -16.15
CA ASP A 59 -1.27 2.45 -17.39
C ASP A 59 -1.07 3.45 -18.53
N TYR A 60 -0.36 3.04 -19.59
CA TYR A 60 0.04 3.91 -20.69
C TYR A 60 -1.15 4.48 -21.48
N GLU A 61 -2.20 3.68 -21.70
CA GLU A 61 -3.39 4.16 -22.41
C GLU A 61 -4.17 5.17 -21.56
N SER A 62 -4.25 4.95 -20.26
CA SER A 62 -4.84 5.90 -19.32
C SER A 62 -4.00 7.18 -19.19
N TYR A 63 -2.67 7.06 -19.25
CA TYR A 63 -1.77 8.21 -19.30
C TYR A 63 -2.02 9.07 -20.56
N LYS A 64 -2.12 8.47 -21.74
CA LYS A 64 -2.47 9.22 -22.97
C LYS A 64 -3.84 9.89 -22.84
N LYS A 65 -4.84 9.18 -22.34
CA LYS A 65 -6.20 9.73 -22.16
C LYS A 65 -6.23 10.94 -21.23
N ILE A 66 -5.52 10.92 -20.11
CA ILE A 66 -5.54 12.02 -19.13
C ILE A 66 -4.88 13.29 -19.67
N LEU A 67 -3.91 13.19 -20.59
CA LEU A 67 -3.29 14.36 -21.24
C LEU A 67 -4.33 15.19 -21.98
N ASN A 68 -5.38 14.56 -22.53
CA ASN A 68 -6.48 15.19 -23.27
C ASN A 68 -7.64 15.63 -22.37
N PHE A 69 -7.51 15.52 -21.03
CA PHE A 69 -8.59 15.80 -20.07
C PHE A 69 -8.81 17.29 -19.77
N GLY A 70 -8.11 18.19 -20.46
CA GLY A 70 -8.25 19.63 -20.25
C GLY A 70 -7.89 20.08 -18.81
N LEU A 71 -6.92 19.40 -18.19
CA LEU A 71 -6.51 19.74 -16.83
C LEU A 71 -5.81 21.08 -16.76
N ASN A 72 -5.87 21.72 -15.60
CA ASN A 72 -5.14 22.96 -15.35
C ASN A 72 -3.65 22.77 -15.66
N LYS A 73 -3.04 23.69 -16.43
CA LYS A 73 -1.61 23.69 -16.82
C LYS A 73 -0.63 23.54 -15.64
N LYS A 74 -1.08 23.82 -14.41
CA LYS A 74 -0.28 23.65 -13.19
C LYS A 74 -0.19 22.18 -12.73
N ILE A 75 -1.01 21.26 -13.29
CA ILE A 75 -0.98 19.83 -12.97
C ILE A 75 0.02 19.14 -13.90
N ARG A 76 1.01 18.49 -13.33
CA ARG A 76 2.02 17.71 -14.04
C ARG A 76 1.64 16.24 -13.99
N ILE A 77 1.69 15.56 -15.14
CA ILE A 77 1.33 14.16 -15.30
C ILE A 77 2.57 13.38 -15.68
N PHE A 78 2.77 12.24 -15.01
CA PHE A 78 3.91 11.34 -15.21
C PHE A 78 3.39 9.95 -15.54
N ASN A 79 4.05 9.25 -16.45
CA ASN A 79 3.66 7.88 -16.84
C ASN A 79 4.10 6.83 -15.81
N ASN A 80 5.14 7.11 -15.02
CA ASN A 80 5.66 6.18 -14.02
C ASN A 80 6.32 6.91 -12.86
N ILE A 81 6.58 6.16 -11.78
CA ILE A 81 7.19 6.71 -10.58
C ILE A 81 8.63 7.17 -10.80
N SER A 82 9.39 6.52 -11.68
CA SER A 82 10.79 6.89 -11.95
C SER A 82 10.89 8.27 -12.58
N ASP A 83 10.04 8.57 -13.58
CA ASP A 83 9.98 9.88 -14.22
C ASP A 83 9.63 10.99 -13.23
N PHE A 84 8.69 10.69 -12.32
CA PHE A 84 8.32 11.63 -11.26
C PHE A 84 9.49 11.90 -10.32
N LEU A 85 10.17 10.87 -9.83
CA LEU A 85 11.28 10.99 -8.88
C LEU A 85 12.49 11.69 -9.50
N ASN A 86 12.82 11.38 -10.76
CA ASN A 86 13.94 12.00 -11.48
C ASN A 86 13.74 13.52 -11.67
N LYS A 87 12.51 13.92 -12.00
CA LYS A 87 12.16 15.35 -12.19
C LYS A 87 11.92 16.11 -10.89
N ASN A 88 11.73 15.40 -9.77
CA ASN A 88 11.42 16.01 -8.47
C ASN A 88 12.30 15.39 -7.39
N LYS A 89 13.50 15.93 -7.19
CA LYS A 89 14.43 15.48 -6.13
C LYS A 89 13.92 15.85 -4.73
N ILE A 90 12.74 15.33 -4.33
CA ILE A 90 12.06 15.65 -3.07
C ILE A 90 12.24 14.49 -2.10
N LYS A 91 12.58 14.78 -0.85
CA LYS A 91 12.49 13.83 0.26
C LYS A 91 11.09 13.91 0.88
N PHE A 92 10.38 12.78 0.95
CA PHE A 92 9.05 12.67 1.56
C PHE A 92 9.18 12.35 3.04
N ASP A 93 8.37 12.99 3.87
CA ASP A 93 8.30 12.63 5.30
C ASP A 93 7.59 11.28 5.48
N VAL A 94 6.57 11.00 4.64
CA VAL A 94 5.85 9.72 4.62
C VAL A 94 5.54 9.33 3.18
N THR A 95 5.83 8.09 2.84
CA THR A 95 5.35 7.46 1.60
C THR A 95 4.41 6.32 1.96
N ILE A 96 3.19 6.36 1.44
CA ILE A 96 2.19 5.30 1.60
C ILE A 96 2.12 4.51 0.29
N VAL A 97 2.29 3.20 0.38
CA VAL A 97 2.15 2.28 -0.76
C VAL A 97 0.88 1.44 -0.56
N GLY A 98 -0.15 1.80 -1.31
CA GLY A 98 -1.44 1.11 -1.37
C GLY A 98 -1.68 0.41 -2.72
N ILE A 99 -0.62 0.02 -3.41
CA ILE A 99 -0.71 -0.77 -4.66
C ILE A 99 -0.81 -2.24 -4.26
N SER A 100 -1.84 -2.94 -4.74
CA SER A 100 -2.05 -4.37 -4.48
C SER A 100 -1.20 -5.24 -5.40
N GLY A 101 -0.93 -6.46 -4.96
CA GLY A 101 -0.26 -7.48 -5.76
C GLY A 101 1.24 -7.23 -5.94
N PHE A 102 1.85 -8.04 -6.80
CA PHE A 102 3.28 -7.99 -7.07
C PHE A 102 3.73 -6.66 -7.72
N ASP A 103 2.84 -5.99 -8.45
CA ASP A 103 3.09 -4.70 -9.12
C ASP A 103 3.52 -3.58 -8.15
N GLY A 104 3.25 -3.74 -6.87
CA GLY A 104 3.69 -2.81 -5.84
C GLY A 104 5.17 -2.91 -5.45
N LEU A 105 5.89 -3.99 -5.82
CA LEU A 105 7.28 -4.22 -5.39
C LEU A 105 8.25 -3.20 -5.99
N ASP A 106 8.24 -3.04 -7.31
CA ASP A 106 9.13 -2.11 -8.00
C ASP A 106 8.93 -0.65 -7.55
N PRO A 107 7.69 -0.10 -7.50
CA PRO A 107 7.45 1.21 -6.93
C PRO A 107 7.92 1.35 -5.48
N THR A 108 7.73 0.32 -4.65
CA THR A 108 8.21 0.31 -3.25
C THR A 108 9.73 0.46 -3.20
N LEU A 109 10.46 -0.33 -3.97
CA LEU A 109 11.92 -0.26 -4.02
C LEU A 109 12.43 1.10 -4.54
N LYS A 110 11.72 1.72 -5.48
CA LYS A 110 12.08 3.01 -6.07
C LYS A 110 11.89 4.19 -5.11
N VAL A 111 10.88 4.16 -4.25
CA VAL A 111 10.58 5.28 -3.35
C VAL A 111 11.36 5.26 -2.04
N ILE A 112 11.95 4.13 -1.64
CA ILE A 112 12.73 4.02 -0.40
C ILE A 112 13.81 5.10 -0.28
N PRO A 113 14.65 5.38 -1.30
CA PRO A 113 15.70 6.40 -1.21
C PRO A 113 15.16 7.81 -0.93
N TYR A 114 13.91 8.05 -1.29
CA TYR A 114 13.26 9.36 -1.20
C TYR A 114 12.33 9.49 0.00
N SER A 115 12.23 8.47 0.86
CA SER A 115 11.29 8.43 1.97
C SER A 115 12.02 8.44 3.32
N LYS A 116 11.53 9.24 4.28
CA LYS A 116 11.93 9.10 5.69
C LYS A 116 11.23 7.92 6.34
N ASN A 117 9.91 7.81 6.10
CA ASN A 117 9.07 6.73 6.56
C ASN A 117 8.35 6.11 5.37
N LEU A 118 8.46 4.80 5.22
CA LEU A 118 7.74 4.01 4.24
C LEU A 118 6.64 3.23 4.95
N SER A 119 5.40 3.47 4.55
CA SER A 119 4.23 2.74 5.05
C SER A 119 3.66 1.88 3.93
N SER A 120 3.64 0.56 4.11
CA SER A 120 3.15 -0.36 3.08
C SER A 120 2.05 -1.26 3.60
N ALA A 121 0.96 -1.36 2.82
CA ALA A 121 -0.11 -2.33 3.01
C ALA A 121 0.02 -3.52 2.05
N ASN A 122 1.05 -3.55 1.23
CA ASN A 122 1.27 -4.58 0.20
C ASN A 122 2.06 -5.75 0.79
N LYS A 123 1.33 -6.77 1.27
CA LYS A 123 1.92 -8.00 1.83
C LYS A 123 2.67 -8.80 0.77
N GLU A 124 2.18 -8.81 -0.46
CA GLU A 124 2.77 -9.54 -1.59
C GLU A 124 4.19 -9.07 -1.88
N SER A 125 4.39 -7.78 -1.94
CA SER A 125 5.73 -7.19 -2.12
C SER A 125 6.66 -7.52 -0.96
N ILE A 126 6.13 -7.55 0.27
CA ILE A 126 6.92 -7.89 1.46
C ILE A 126 7.34 -9.35 1.41
N ILE A 127 6.40 -10.27 1.13
CA ILE A 127 6.68 -11.71 1.08
C ILE A 127 7.71 -12.02 -0.02
N CYS A 128 7.49 -11.49 -1.23
CA CYS A 128 8.34 -11.79 -2.39
C CYS A 128 9.67 -11.03 -2.38
N GLY A 129 9.71 -9.82 -1.83
CA GLY A 129 10.82 -8.89 -1.99
C GLY A 129 11.50 -8.43 -0.71
N TRP A 130 11.22 -9.02 0.46
CA TRP A 130 11.70 -8.51 1.74
C TRP A 130 13.20 -8.30 1.82
N LYS A 131 13.97 -9.24 1.29
CA LYS A 131 15.43 -9.11 1.27
C LYS A 131 15.89 -7.83 0.58
N PHE A 132 15.31 -7.52 -0.58
CA PHE A 132 15.65 -6.31 -1.35
C PHE A 132 15.13 -5.04 -0.65
N ILE A 133 13.90 -5.08 -0.14
CA ILE A 133 13.29 -3.97 0.60
C ILE A 133 14.12 -3.65 1.84
N ASN A 134 14.43 -4.65 2.68
CA ASN A 134 15.17 -4.46 3.93
C ASN A 134 16.60 -3.92 3.69
N ASN A 135 17.28 -4.43 2.67
CA ASN A 135 18.62 -3.92 2.31
C ASN A 135 18.55 -2.44 1.92
N LYS A 136 17.55 -2.04 1.12
CA LYS A 136 17.36 -0.62 0.77
C LYS A 136 16.94 0.23 1.98
N LEU A 137 16.04 -0.24 2.83
CA LEU A 137 15.65 0.46 4.05
C LEU A 137 16.86 0.77 4.94
N LYS A 138 17.72 -0.23 5.16
CA LYS A 138 18.98 -0.06 5.91
C LYS A 138 19.92 0.93 5.23
N LYS A 139 20.17 0.76 3.91
CA LYS A 139 21.07 1.62 3.13
C LYS A 139 20.66 3.09 3.18
N TYR A 140 19.37 3.38 3.05
CA TYR A 140 18.85 4.76 2.96
C TYR A 140 18.31 5.29 4.30
N LYS A 141 18.44 4.51 5.38
CA LYS A 141 17.95 4.84 6.74
C LYS A 141 16.46 5.24 6.72
N THR A 142 15.67 4.50 5.95
CA THR A 142 14.22 4.69 5.84
C THR A 142 13.52 3.81 6.86
N ASN A 143 12.66 4.40 7.70
CA ASN A 143 11.85 3.66 8.65
C ASN A 143 10.73 2.92 7.93
N PHE A 144 10.48 1.67 8.28
CA PHE A 144 9.37 0.89 7.77
C PHE A 144 8.23 0.83 8.78
N ILE A 145 7.00 1.05 8.32
CA ILE A 145 5.77 0.98 9.11
C ILE A 145 4.78 0.08 8.35
N PRO A 146 4.47 -1.12 8.86
CA PRO A 146 3.45 -1.97 8.24
C PRO A 146 2.07 -1.31 8.38
N LEU A 147 1.21 -1.44 7.38
CA LEU A 147 -0.17 -0.91 7.41
C LEU A 147 -1.24 -2.00 7.47
N ASP A 148 -0.86 -3.26 7.26
CA ASP A 148 -1.80 -4.35 7.51
C ASP A 148 -2.04 -4.53 9.01
N SER A 149 -3.24 -4.96 9.37
CA SER A 149 -3.69 -4.97 10.76
C SER A 149 -2.87 -5.91 11.65
N GLU A 150 -2.47 -7.06 11.12
CA GLU A 150 -1.76 -8.09 11.87
C GLU A 150 -0.33 -7.62 12.22
N HIS A 151 0.41 -7.20 11.22
CA HIS A 151 1.79 -6.75 11.43
C HIS A 151 1.84 -5.40 12.13
N PHE A 152 0.91 -4.48 11.85
CA PHE A 152 0.85 -3.20 12.56
C PHE A 152 0.58 -3.39 14.05
N SER A 153 -0.35 -4.29 14.43
CA SER A 153 -0.65 -4.58 15.82
C SER A 153 0.60 -5.07 16.58
N ILE A 154 1.30 -6.06 16.02
CA ILE A 154 2.54 -6.56 16.62
C ILE A 154 3.60 -5.46 16.66
N TRP A 155 3.83 -4.76 15.53
CA TRP A 155 4.82 -3.69 15.46
C TRP A 155 4.57 -2.57 16.47
N SER A 156 3.31 -2.16 16.65
CA SER A 156 2.96 -1.09 17.60
C SER A 156 3.21 -1.49 19.06
N LEU A 157 2.98 -2.76 19.40
CA LEU A 157 3.23 -3.29 20.74
C LEU A 157 4.72 -3.42 21.06
N ILE A 158 5.51 -3.92 20.09
CA ILE A 158 6.92 -4.23 20.32
C ILE A 158 7.87 -3.06 20.04
N LYS A 159 7.43 -2.04 19.30
CA LYS A 159 8.26 -0.92 18.84
C LYS A 159 9.08 -0.24 19.96
N ASN A 160 8.50 -0.12 21.14
CA ASN A 160 9.13 0.52 22.31
C ASN A 160 9.48 -0.49 23.41
N SER A 161 9.33 -1.80 23.15
CA SER A 161 9.60 -2.85 24.10
C SER A 161 11.05 -3.34 23.99
N ASN A 162 11.62 -3.79 25.10
CA ASN A 162 12.88 -4.50 25.05
C ASN A 162 12.62 -5.92 24.49
N ASN A 163 13.21 -6.23 23.35
CA ASN A 163 13.02 -7.53 22.68
C ASN A 163 13.37 -8.73 23.57
N LYS A 164 14.26 -8.55 24.56
CA LYS A 164 14.61 -9.63 25.51
C LYS A 164 13.48 -9.98 26.49
N MET A 165 12.49 -9.09 26.63
CA MET A 165 11.31 -9.32 27.50
C MET A 165 10.14 -10.00 26.77
N ILE A 166 10.26 -10.21 25.46
CA ILE A 166 9.19 -10.83 24.65
C ILE A 166 9.42 -12.34 24.67
N SER A 167 8.56 -13.07 25.39
CA SER A 167 8.63 -14.55 25.46
C SER A 167 7.89 -15.20 24.29
N LYS A 168 6.80 -14.59 23.78
CA LYS A 168 5.96 -15.19 22.74
C LYS A 168 5.17 -14.15 21.98
N ILE A 169 4.97 -14.39 20.68
CA ILE A 169 4.11 -13.55 19.81
C ILE A 169 2.99 -14.44 19.26
N TYR A 170 1.75 -14.01 19.45
CA TYR A 170 0.57 -14.65 18.86
C TYR A 170 0.11 -13.85 17.65
N LEU A 171 0.14 -14.46 16.48
CA LEU A 171 -0.38 -13.88 15.24
C LEU A 171 -1.78 -14.46 15.00
N THR A 172 -2.80 -13.62 15.14
CA THR A 172 -4.19 -14.00 14.89
C THR A 172 -4.54 -13.91 13.41
N ALA A 173 -5.44 -14.77 12.95
CA ALA A 173 -6.00 -14.75 11.61
C ALA A 173 -7.51 -14.95 11.65
N SER A 174 -8.21 -14.49 10.60
CA SER A 174 -9.69 -14.57 10.54
C SER A 174 -10.23 -16.00 10.34
N GLY A 175 -9.37 -16.95 9.94
CA GLY A 175 -9.75 -18.31 9.60
C GLY A 175 -10.42 -18.48 8.23
N GLY A 176 -10.64 -17.37 7.51
CA GLY A 176 -11.13 -17.38 6.12
C GLY A 176 -12.44 -18.13 5.91
N PRO A 177 -12.70 -18.63 4.67
CA PRO A 177 -13.94 -19.35 4.32
C PRO A 177 -14.06 -20.72 4.99
N PHE A 178 -12.99 -21.21 5.60
CA PHE A 178 -12.95 -22.52 6.24
C PHE A 178 -13.02 -22.47 7.75
N LEU A 179 -13.17 -21.29 8.34
CA LEU A 179 -13.47 -21.15 9.77
C LEU A 179 -14.69 -22.00 10.14
N ASN A 180 -14.56 -22.87 11.11
CA ASN A 180 -15.61 -23.80 11.56
C ASN A 180 -15.96 -24.91 10.55
N LYS A 181 -15.11 -25.21 9.56
CA LYS A 181 -15.28 -26.37 8.68
C LYS A 181 -14.47 -27.57 9.17
N SER A 182 -15.04 -28.76 9.03
CA SER A 182 -14.34 -30.02 9.37
C SER A 182 -13.15 -30.26 8.44
N LYS A 183 -12.11 -30.98 8.94
CA LYS A 183 -10.93 -31.33 8.13
C LYS A 183 -11.28 -32.06 6.82
N SER A 184 -12.32 -32.90 6.82
CA SER A 184 -12.80 -33.59 5.60
C SER A 184 -13.37 -32.61 4.57
N LYS A 185 -14.12 -31.60 4.99
CA LYS A 185 -14.64 -30.54 4.09
C LYS A 185 -13.52 -29.68 3.51
N ILE A 186 -12.50 -29.38 4.31
CA ILE A 186 -11.33 -28.61 3.85
C ILE A 186 -10.55 -29.41 2.82
N ARG A 187 -10.31 -30.73 3.05
CA ARG A 187 -9.59 -31.61 2.13
C ARG A 187 -10.27 -31.73 0.76
N ASN A 188 -11.59 -31.69 0.71
CA ASN A 188 -12.40 -31.82 -0.51
C ASN A 188 -12.89 -30.47 -1.07
N ALA A 189 -12.35 -29.34 -0.59
CA ALA A 189 -12.75 -28.02 -1.01
C ALA A 189 -12.38 -27.75 -2.46
N LYS A 190 -13.33 -27.16 -3.20
CA LYS A 190 -13.10 -26.70 -4.59
C LYS A 190 -12.51 -25.30 -4.57
N VAL A 191 -11.85 -24.91 -5.67
CA VAL A 191 -11.33 -23.54 -5.84
C VAL A 191 -12.39 -22.47 -5.61
N SER A 192 -13.63 -22.73 -6.06
CA SER A 192 -14.78 -21.83 -5.83
C SER A 192 -15.13 -21.60 -4.36
N ASP A 193 -14.79 -22.54 -3.48
CA ASP A 193 -15.04 -22.42 -2.04
C ASP A 193 -13.92 -21.64 -1.36
N VAL A 194 -12.70 -21.81 -1.85
CA VAL A 194 -11.49 -21.15 -1.37
C VAL A 194 -11.53 -19.63 -1.60
N ILE A 195 -12.03 -19.19 -2.73
CA ILE A 195 -12.04 -17.76 -3.11
C ILE A 195 -13.19 -16.97 -2.48
N LYS A 196 -14.14 -17.64 -1.79
CA LYS A 196 -15.28 -17.00 -1.12
C LYS A 196 -14.94 -16.63 0.32
N HIS A 197 -14.28 -15.47 0.52
CA HIS A 197 -14.08 -14.96 1.89
C HIS A 197 -15.35 -14.26 2.41
N PRO A 198 -15.85 -14.56 3.64
CA PRO A 198 -17.10 -14.01 4.15
C PRO A 198 -17.08 -12.49 4.33
N ASN A 199 -15.91 -11.88 4.64
CA ASN A 199 -15.81 -10.48 5.00
C ASN A 199 -14.97 -9.63 4.03
N TRP A 200 -14.19 -10.25 3.12
CA TRP A 200 -13.20 -9.54 2.33
C TRP A 200 -13.27 -9.91 0.85
N ASN A 201 -13.27 -8.91 0.01
CA ASN A 201 -13.39 -9.06 -1.45
C ASN A 201 -12.09 -8.61 -2.15
N CYS A 202 -10.94 -9.05 -1.64
CA CYS A 202 -9.65 -8.80 -2.27
C CYS A 202 -8.90 -10.11 -2.53
N LEU A 203 -8.00 -10.11 -3.51
CA LEU A 203 -7.30 -11.31 -3.99
C LEU A 203 -6.58 -12.07 -2.88
N LEU A 204 -5.97 -11.37 -1.93
CA LEU A 204 -5.21 -12.00 -0.85
C LEU A 204 -6.10 -12.69 0.19
N TYR A 205 -7.31 -12.18 0.39
CA TYR A 205 -8.27 -12.74 1.36
C TYR A 205 -9.17 -13.80 0.73
N THR A 206 -9.21 -13.90 -0.57
CA THR A 206 -9.94 -14.94 -1.30
C THR A 206 -9.07 -16.14 -1.65
N SER A 207 -7.75 -16.00 -1.61
CA SER A 207 -6.82 -17.13 -1.77
C SER A 207 -6.55 -17.80 -0.43
N PRO A 208 -6.41 -19.14 -0.36
CA PRO A 208 -5.98 -19.82 0.84
C PRO A 208 -4.58 -19.35 1.18
N SER A 209 -4.44 -18.69 2.30
CA SER A 209 -3.12 -18.44 2.87
C SER A 209 -2.69 -19.70 3.62
N PRO A 210 -1.40 -20.00 3.73
CA PRO A 210 -0.92 -21.05 4.64
C PRO A 210 -1.46 -20.91 6.07
N ARG A 211 -1.87 -19.70 6.45
CA ARG A 211 -2.52 -19.39 7.73
C ARG A 211 -3.96 -19.92 7.80
N ASP A 212 -4.67 -20.00 6.67
CA ASP A 212 -6.04 -20.52 6.64
C ASP A 212 -6.07 -22.07 6.68
N LEU A 213 -4.92 -22.71 6.43
CA LEU A 213 -4.74 -24.16 6.40
C LEU A 213 -4.09 -24.71 7.69
N SER A 214 -3.44 -23.86 8.49
CA SER A 214 -2.71 -24.24 9.70
C SER A 214 -3.51 -24.08 10.99
N THR A 215 -4.75 -24.52 11.00
CA THR A 215 -5.46 -24.80 12.25
C THR A 215 -5.27 -26.27 12.59
N SER A 216 -4.12 -26.64 13.05
CA SER A 216 -3.89 -27.87 13.81
C SER A 216 -3.70 -27.52 15.27
#